data_8634eac434ee74b4e882c2771972fe12
#
_entry.id   8634eac434ee74b4e882c2771972fe12
#
_cell.length_a   1.000
_cell.length_b   1.000
_cell.length_c   1.000
_cell.angle_alpha   90.00
_cell.angle_beta   90.00
_cell.angle_gamma   90.00
#
_symmetry.space_group_name_H-M   'P 1'
#
loop_
_entity.id
_entity.type
_entity.pdbx_description
1 polymer ?
#
loop_
_entity_poly.entity_id
_entity_poly.type
_entity_poly.pdbx_seq_one_letter_code
_entity_poly.pdbx_strand_id
1 'polypeptide(L)' 'MYGYYTQYGFMGRVGNQWMLFASEAEYVDYVSEE' A
#
# COMPACT_ATOMS: atom_id res chain seq x y z
N MET A 1 -7.24 -5.03 4.52
CA MET A 1 -6.30 -4.22 3.75
C MET A 1 -6.99 -3.67 2.51
N TYR A 2 -6.66 -2.44 2.18
CA TYR A 2 -7.27 -1.79 1.03
C TYR A 2 -6.19 -1.35 0.07
N GLY A 3 -6.27 -1.83 -1.17
CA GLY A 3 -5.29 -1.44 -2.14
C GLY A 3 -5.53 -2.12 -3.48
N TYR A 4 -4.81 -1.65 -4.47
CA TYR A 4 -4.93 -2.21 -5.80
C TYR A 4 -3.67 -1.89 -6.59
N TYR A 5 -3.40 -2.70 -7.59
CA TYR A 5 -2.23 -2.49 -8.43
C TYR A 5 -2.53 -1.48 -9.52
N THR A 6 -1.55 -0.63 -9.77
CA THR A 6 -1.62 0.33 -10.86
C THR A 6 -0.38 0.17 -11.71
N GLN A 7 -0.32 0.94 -12.79
CA GLN A 7 0.87 0.89 -13.64
C GLN A 7 2.09 1.50 -12.95
N TYR A 8 1.87 2.19 -11.84
CA TYR A 8 2.96 2.82 -11.11
C TYR A 8 3.38 2.02 -9.89
N GLY A 9 2.61 1.02 -9.51
CA GLY A 9 2.91 0.22 -8.34
C GLY A 9 1.64 -0.15 -7.61
N PHE A 10 1.77 -0.44 -6.33
CA PHE A 10 0.62 -0.82 -5.52
C PHE A 10 0.14 0.39 -4.72
N MET A 11 -1.08 0.79 -4.96
CA MET A 11 -1.68 1.91 -4.24
C MET A 11 -2.40 1.37 -3.02
N GLY A 12 -1.89 1.69 -1.85
CA GLY A 12 -2.45 1.17 -0.60
C GLY A 12 -2.96 2.28 0.29
N ARG A 13 -4.03 1.97 0.99
CA ARG A 13 -4.62 2.94 1.90
C ARG A 13 -3.98 2.84 3.28
N VAL A 14 -3.51 3.97 3.77
CA VAL A 14 -2.89 4.03 5.09
C VAL A 14 -3.62 5.11 5.88
N GLY A 15 -4.39 4.67 6.88
CA GLY A 15 -5.21 5.61 7.61
C GLY A 15 -6.28 6.19 6.71
N ASN A 16 -6.26 7.51 6.56
CA ASN A 16 -7.25 8.16 5.71
C ASN A 16 -6.63 8.75 4.44
N GLN A 17 -5.51 8.19 4.01
CA GLN A 17 -4.87 8.66 2.80
C GLN A 17 -4.32 7.49 2.02
N TRP A 18 -4.03 7.72 0.74
CA TRP A 18 -3.49 6.71 -0.14
C TRP A 18 -2.00 6.93 -0.34
N MET A 19 -1.25 5.83 -0.36
CA MET A 19 0.19 5.90 -0.57
C MET A 19 0.58 4.90 -1.63
N LEU A 20 1.60 5.22 -2.41
CA LEU A 20 2.07 4.36 -3.47
C LEU A 20 3.25 3.53 -2.97
N PHE A 21 3.16 2.22 -3.15
CA PHE A 21 4.20 1.28 -2.75
C PHE A 21 4.71 0.54 -3.97
N ALA A 22 5.90 -0.02 -3.84
CA ALA A 22 6.48 -0.77 -4.93
C ALA A 22 5.67 -2.04 -5.21
N SER A 23 5.14 -2.65 -4.16
CA SER A 23 4.36 -3.87 -4.31
C SER A 23 3.45 -4.03 -3.10
N GLU A 24 2.56 -5.01 -3.20
CA GLU A 24 1.65 -5.29 -2.08
C GLU A 24 2.44 -5.73 -0.85
N ALA A 25 3.54 -6.45 -1.07
CA ALA A 25 4.36 -6.89 0.05
C ALA A 25 4.91 -5.70 0.82
N GLU A 26 5.29 -4.66 0.10
CA GLU A 26 5.78 -3.45 0.75
C GLU A 26 4.67 -2.78 1.57
N TYR A 27 3.47 -2.79 1.03
CA TYR A 27 2.34 -2.20 1.72
C TYR A 27 2.03 -2.97 3.01
N VAL A 28 1.97 -4.30 2.91
CA VAL A 28 1.67 -5.13 4.07
C VAL A 28 2.74 -4.96 5.14
N ASP A 29 4.00 -4.90 4.71
CA ASP A 29 5.11 -4.74 5.63
C ASP A 29 5.01 -3.40 6.36
N TYR A 30 4.61 -2.38 5.62
CA TYR A 30 4.50 -1.05 6.18
C TYR A 30 3.41 -0.98 7.26
N VAL A 31 2.23 -1.47 6.94
CA VAL A 31 1.11 -1.37 7.87
C VAL A 31 1.23 -2.35 9.04
N SER A 32 1.89 -3.46 8.84
CA SER A 32 2.01 -4.43 9.92
C SER A 32 3.04 -4.00 10.95
N GLU A 33 3.83 -2.99 10.64
CA GLU A 33 4.77 -2.45 11.61
C GLU A 33 4.10 -1.56 12.63
N GLU A 34 2.89 -1.17 12.31
CA GLU A 34 2.12 -0.37 13.25
C GLU A 34 1.66 -1.23 14.41
#